data_11cb91a53bb9c24340254eb821900229
#
_entry.id   11cb91a53bb9c24340254eb821900229
#
_cell.length_a   1.000
_cell.length_b   1.000
_cell.length_c   1.000
_cell.angle_alpha   90.00
_cell.angle_beta   90.00
_cell.angle_gamma   90.00
#
_symmetry.space_group_name_H-M   'P 1'
#
loop_
_entity.id
_entity.type
_entity.pdbx_description
1 polymer ?
#
loop_
_entity_poly.entity_id
_entity_poly.type
_entity_poly.pdbx_seq_one_letter_code
_entity_poly.pdbx_strand_id
1 'polypeptide(L)'
;RLAYDELLCLQLALLARRRLSQGDAAAFTHCITGPRLAALRAALPFTLTEEQERSVIEILSDMAAPHVMNRLLLGDVGTGKTIVAACALASAVDSNTQAAMMAPTSVLARQYAEKLGPLFDEVGIPWALLVGATDPDVRAQTTARLAEGMPMVVFGTTALLSEDVAFTRLSLVVIDEQHRFGVEQRAALRAKGPGCDLLAMTAPPIPRTLALSIYGDFSLSRIAKRPHAGAGITTVSVTPENLDLAYGAIQDALAAGHQAYIVCPLIDESDTGSDIADDMVRDALQEQNGSASISNMHAATTTAKKLSEQVFPHARIDVLTGRMAAADKDRVMERLYAGTIDILVCTTVVEVGVDVPNATVMLIYDADRFGLATLHQLRGRVGRGTTAGTVYLETRARKGTPARKRLEALEATSDGMKLALDLRHEGDVLGYRQHGVRLKTVDFSADEDLIQAAHDDAVAIVTKDAELQSDEYRALRLEVRRRYASYFEEMEG
;
A
#
# COMPACT_ATOMS: atom_id res chain seq x y z
N ARG A 1 -13.00 -30.55 5.26
CA ARG A 1 -11.80 -31.29 5.64
C ARG A 1 -10.67 -31.07 4.62
N LEU A 2 -10.87 -31.36 3.33
CA LEU A 2 -9.83 -31.16 2.31
C LEU A 2 -9.35 -29.71 2.23
N ALA A 3 -10.26 -28.74 2.30
CA ALA A 3 -9.92 -27.33 2.34
C ALA A 3 -9.11 -26.96 3.59
N TYR A 4 -9.47 -27.47 4.75
CA TYR A 4 -8.72 -27.28 5.99
C TYR A 4 -7.30 -27.86 5.91
N ASP A 5 -7.17 -29.10 5.42
CA ASP A 5 -5.86 -29.75 5.28
C ASP A 5 -4.93 -28.98 4.31
N GLU A 6 -5.52 -28.40 3.25
CA GLU A 6 -4.79 -27.55 2.28
C GLU A 6 -4.34 -26.24 2.92
N LEU A 7 -5.22 -25.58 3.67
CA LEU A 7 -4.94 -24.35 4.40
C LEU A 7 -3.91 -24.55 5.50
N LEU A 8 -4.04 -25.59 6.31
CA LEU A 8 -3.09 -25.90 7.38
C LEU A 8 -1.68 -26.14 6.84
N CYS A 9 -1.55 -26.91 5.75
CA CYS A 9 -0.26 -27.13 5.11
C CYS A 9 0.34 -25.84 4.56
N LEU A 10 -0.48 -24.95 3.97
CA LEU A 10 -0.03 -23.64 3.50
C LEU A 10 0.47 -22.78 4.66
N GLN A 11 -0.31 -22.67 5.74
CA GLN A 11 0.06 -21.87 6.91
C GLN A 11 1.36 -22.38 7.56
N LEU A 12 1.53 -23.68 7.67
CA LEU A 12 2.76 -24.28 8.18
C LEU A 12 3.97 -23.99 7.28
N ALA A 13 3.82 -24.04 5.95
CA ALA A 13 4.87 -23.70 5.00
C ALA A 13 5.28 -22.21 5.12
N LEU A 14 4.30 -21.30 5.25
CA LEU A 14 4.52 -19.86 5.43
C LEU A 14 5.21 -19.55 6.77
N LEU A 15 4.78 -20.18 7.86
CA LEU A 15 5.41 -20.02 9.17
C LEU A 15 6.84 -20.60 9.23
N ALA A 16 7.07 -21.72 8.56
CA ALA A 16 8.42 -22.28 8.44
C ALA A 16 9.34 -21.34 7.64
N ARG A 17 8.87 -20.81 6.49
CA ARG A 17 9.57 -19.81 5.71
C ARG A 17 9.89 -18.57 6.53
N ARG A 18 8.94 -18.06 7.33
CA ARG A 18 9.15 -16.92 8.23
C ARG A 18 10.35 -17.15 9.15
N ARG A 19 10.45 -18.32 9.79
CA ARG A 19 11.57 -18.64 10.69
C ARG A 19 12.90 -18.70 9.96
N LEU A 20 12.93 -19.35 8.82
CA LEU A 20 14.15 -19.43 8.00
C LEU A 20 14.61 -18.05 7.53
N SER A 21 13.67 -17.17 7.16
CA SER A 21 13.99 -15.79 6.72
C SER A 21 14.43 -14.87 7.86
N GLN A 22 14.07 -15.16 9.11
CA GLN A 22 14.45 -14.37 10.27
C GLN A 22 15.90 -14.66 10.71
N GLY A 23 16.48 -15.82 10.36
CA GLY A 23 17.83 -16.22 10.72
C GLY A 23 18.06 -16.27 12.24
N ASP A 24 19.31 -16.47 12.64
CA ASP A 24 19.75 -16.46 14.06
C ASP A 24 20.06 -15.06 14.59
N ALA A 25 19.66 -13.99 13.87
CA ALA A 25 19.89 -12.63 14.30
C ALA A 25 19.07 -12.30 15.56
N ALA A 26 19.74 -11.83 16.60
CA ALA A 26 19.08 -11.43 17.82
C ALA A 26 18.12 -10.27 17.56
N ALA A 27 16.85 -10.43 17.96
CA ALA A 27 15.86 -9.38 17.87
C ALA A 27 16.19 -8.21 18.81
N PHE A 28 15.80 -7.01 18.39
CA PHE A 28 15.81 -5.86 19.29
C PHE A 28 14.60 -5.95 20.22
N THR A 29 14.81 -5.77 21.53
CA THR A 29 13.72 -5.62 22.49
C THR A 29 13.50 -4.11 22.73
N HIS A 30 12.35 -3.61 22.30
CA HIS A 30 12.06 -2.18 22.35
C HIS A 30 11.45 -1.73 23.68
N CYS A 31 11.75 -0.48 24.07
CA CYS A 31 11.10 0.20 25.17
C CYS A 31 9.72 0.71 24.75
N ILE A 32 8.67 0.08 25.22
CA ILE A 32 7.28 0.43 24.84
C ILE A 32 6.60 1.39 25.83
N THR A 33 7.31 1.83 26.86
CA THR A 33 6.84 2.79 27.88
C THR A 33 7.73 4.02 27.96
N GLY A 34 8.46 4.31 26.87
CA GLY A 34 9.43 5.39 26.81
C GLY A 34 8.80 6.79 26.84
N PRO A 35 9.59 7.82 27.23
CA PRO A 35 9.09 9.18 27.42
C PRO A 35 8.66 9.84 26.11
N ARG A 36 9.35 9.57 24.99
CA ARG A 36 9.01 10.15 23.67
C ARG A 36 7.71 9.57 23.11
N LEU A 37 7.50 8.26 23.27
CA LEU A 37 6.24 7.62 22.92
C LEU A 37 5.08 8.21 23.75
N ALA A 38 5.26 8.37 25.06
CA ALA A 38 4.24 8.94 25.93
C ALA A 38 3.94 10.41 25.54
N ALA A 39 4.99 11.22 25.31
CA ALA A 39 4.85 12.60 24.90
C ALA A 39 4.19 12.72 23.51
N LEU A 40 4.58 11.88 22.54
CA LEU A 40 3.95 11.86 21.21
C LEU A 40 2.45 11.59 21.31
N ARG A 41 2.04 10.61 22.09
CA ARG A 41 0.62 10.30 22.28
C ARG A 41 -0.15 11.43 22.94
N ALA A 42 0.48 12.17 23.85
CA ALA A 42 -0.11 13.33 24.51
C ALA A 42 -0.19 14.57 23.59
N ALA A 43 0.74 14.72 22.66
CA ALA A 43 0.80 15.83 21.69
C ALA A 43 -0.18 15.66 20.52
N LEU A 44 -0.80 14.49 20.35
CA LEU A 44 -1.78 14.29 19.27
C LEU A 44 -2.99 15.22 19.46
N PRO A 45 -3.42 15.97 18.42
CA PRO A 45 -4.56 16.88 18.49
C PRO A 45 -5.92 16.15 18.48
N PHE A 46 -5.93 14.82 18.60
CA PHE A 46 -7.10 13.94 18.59
C PHE A 46 -6.84 12.69 19.43
N THR A 47 -7.90 12.01 19.82
CA THR A 47 -7.83 10.69 20.47
C THR A 47 -7.76 9.59 19.44
N LEU A 48 -6.91 8.59 19.65
CA LEU A 48 -6.89 7.39 18.80
C LEU A 48 -8.22 6.65 18.90
N THR A 49 -8.68 6.08 17.80
CA THR A 49 -9.84 5.19 17.81
C THR A 49 -9.49 3.85 18.48
N GLU A 50 -10.49 3.10 18.92
CA GLU A 50 -10.27 1.77 19.51
C GLU A 50 -9.42 0.85 18.62
N GLU A 51 -9.63 0.89 17.30
CA GLU A 51 -8.91 0.06 16.35
C GLU A 51 -7.48 0.52 16.16
N GLN A 52 -7.23 1.83 16.17
CA GLN A 52 -5.89 2.40 16.14
C GLN A 52 -5.14 2.07 17.44
N GLU A 53 -5.79 2.23 18.59
CA GLU A 53 -5.21 1.92 19.89
C GLU A 53 -4.85 0.44 20.01
N ARG A 54 -5.75 -0.46 19.61
CA ARG A 54 -5.49 -1.89 19.56
C ARG A 54 -4.30 -2.21 18.64
N SER A 55 -4.23 -1.60 17.46
CA SER A 55 -3.12 -1.80 16.53
C SER A 55 -1.79 -1.31 17.10
N VAL A 56 -1.78 -0.18 17.82
CA VAL A 56 -0.58 0.30 18.55
C VAL A 56 -0.16 -0.71 19.62
N ILE A 57 -1.09 -1.22 20.42
CA ILE A 57 -0.79 -2.22 21.46
C ILE A 57 -0.21 -3.50 20.84
N GLU A 58 -0.81 -4.02 19.78
CA GLU A 58 -0.35 -5.21 19.08
C GLU A 58 1.08 -5.04 18.51
N ILE A 59 1.36 -3.90 17.87
CA ILE A 59 2.68 -3.57 17.33
C ILE A 59 3.71 -3.45 18.44
N LEU A 60 3.43 -2.68 19.48
CA LEU A 60 4.35 -2.47 20.60
C LEU A 60 4.60 -3.76 21.37
N SER A 61 3.59 -4.63 21.51
CA SER A 61 3.75 -5.95 22.14
C SER A 61 4.71 -6.84 21.35
N ASP A 62 4.62 -6.86 20.01
CA ASP A 62 5.56 -7.60 19.17
C ASP A 62 6.98 -7.00 19.27
N MET A 63 7.11 -5.67 19.26
CA MET A 63 8.40 -4.99 19.38
C MET A 63 9.09 -5.21 20.75
N ALA A 64 8.32 -5.49 21.80
CA ALA A 64 8.85 -5.84 23.12
C ALA A 64 9.22 -7.33 23.26
N ALA A 65 8.80 -8.17 22.32
CA ALA A 65 9.01 -9.59 22.36
C ALA A 65 10.45 -9.97 21.95
N PRO A 66 10.98 -11.15 22.39
CA PRO A 66 12.33 -11.58 22.05
C PRO A 66 12.43 -12.23 20.66
N HIS A 67 11.60 -11.79 19.71
CA HIS A 67 11.61 -12.27 18.32
C HIS A 67 11.36 -11.10 17.36
N VAL A 68 11.87 -11.21 16.15
CA VAL A 68 11.71 -10.17 15.13
C VAL A 68 10.25 -10.04 14.72
N MET A 69 9.70 -8.83 14.84
CA MET A 69 8.36 -8.51 14.36
C MET A 69 8.33 -8.50 12.84
N ASN A 70 7.39 -9.24 12.26
CA ASN A 70 6.90 -9.07 10.89
C ASN A 70 5.41 -8.79 10.97
N ARG A 71 4.99 -7.53 10.86
CA ARG A 71 3.57 -7.17 11.01
C ARG A 71 3.08 -6.34 9.84
N LEU A 72 1.87 -6.66 9.38
CA LEU A 72 1.17 -5.95 8.33
C LEU A 72 0.01 -5.16 8.94
N LEU A 73 0.05 -3.84 8.80
CA LEU A 73 -1.01 -2.92 9.22
C LEU A 73 -1.94 -2.67 8.02
N LEU A 74 -3.12 -3.27 8.08
CA LEU A 74 -4.15 -3.15 7.07
C LEU A 74 -5.10 -2.00 7.42
N GLY A 75 -5.41 -1.17 6.44
CA GLY A 75 -6.41 -0.12 6.63
C GLY A 75 -6.62 0.68 5.37
N ASP A 76 -7.85 1.12 5.14
CA ASP A 76 -8.18 1.97 4.00
C ASP A 76 -7.43 3.31 4.08
N VAL A 77 -7.46 4.05 2.99
CA VAL A 77 -6.91 5.40 2.95
C VAL A 77 -7.64 6.29 3.97
N GLY A 78 -6.87 7.04 4.78
CA GLY A 78 -7.44 7.94 5.80
C GLY A 78 -7.82 7.26 7.12
N THR A 79 -7.50 5.99 7.33
CA THR A 79 -7.73 5.30 8.63
C THR A 79 -6.69 5.64 9.70
N GLY A 80 -5.65 6.42 9.36
CA GLY A 80 -4.64 6.88 10.32
C GLY A 80 -3.49 5.89 10.55
N LYS A 81 -3.18 5.01 9.60
CA LYS A 81 -2.01 4.10 9.67
C LYS A 81 -0.71 4.81 10.03
N THR A 82 -0.49 6.01 9.48
CA THR A 82 0.72 6.82 9.70
C THR A 82 0.94 7.17 11.16
N ILE A 83 -0.12 7.48 11.91
CA ILE A 83 -0.01 7.79 13.36
C ILE A 83 0.30 6.53 14.17
N VAL A 84 -0.28 5.39 13.80
CA VAL A 84 0.05 4.10 14.42
C VAL A 84 1.52 3.76 14.19
N ALA A 85 2.03 3.97 12.97
CA ALA A 85 3.45 3.80 12.66
C ALA A 85 4.34 4.80 13.44
N ALA A 86 3.89 6.05 13.63
CA ALA A 86 4.63 7.05 14.41
C ALA A 86 4.85 6.61 15.87
N CYS A 87 3.88 5.91 16.48
CA CYS A 87 4.05 5.34 17.82
C CYS A 87 5.16 4.25 17.83
N ALA A 88 5.24 3.41 16.83
CA ALA A 88 6.31 2.42 16.69
C ALA A 88 7.69 3.09 16.49
N LEU A 89 7.75 4.11 15.62
CA LEU A 89 8.96 4.90 15.38
C LEU A 89 9.47 5.58 16.67
N ALA A 90 8.56 6.15 17.47
CA ALA A 90 8.90 6.75 18.77
C ALA A 90 9.49 5.72 19.75
N SER A 91 8.89 4.52 19.82
CA SER A 91 9.39 3.41 20.65
C SER A 91 10.80 2.96 20.23
N ALA A 92 11.10 2.92 18.94
CA ALA A 92 12.45 2.60 18.45
C ALA A 92 13.47 3.65 18.93
N VAL A 93 13.14 4.94 18.84
CA VAL A 93 14.03 6.02 19.32
C VAL A 93 14.17 6.00 20.84
N ASP A 94 13.12 5.69 21.59
CA ASP A 94 13.19 5.50 23.05
C ASP A 94 14.10 4.31 23.45
N SER A 95 14.29 3.37 22.53
CA SER A 95 15.20 2.23 22.69
C SER A 95 16.65 2.54 22.32
N ASN A 96 16.98 3.82 22.09
CA ASN A 96 18.28 4.27 21.59
C ASN A 96 18.70 3.62 20.27
N THR A 97 17.76 3.40 19.35
CA THR A 97 17.99 2.79 18.06
C THR A 97 17.53 3.71 16.92
N GLN A 98 17.81 3.29 15.70
CA GLN A 98 17.44 3.98 14.48
C GLN A 98 16.22 3.30 13.85
N ALA A 99 15.35 4.10 13.26
CA ALA A 99 14.20 3.61 12.51
C ALA A 99 14.16 4.24 11.11
N ALA A 100 13.74 3.45 10.14
CA ALA A 100 13.55 3.91 8.76
C ALA A 100 12.08 3.79 8.34
N MET A 101 11.54 4.82 7.72
CA MET A 101 10.21 4.77 7.08
C MET A 101 10.35 5.00 5.58
N MET A 102 10.12 3.94 4.80
CA MET A 102 10.28 3.95 3.35
C MET A 102 8.93 4.16 2.66
N ALA A 103 8.91 5.14 1.75
CA ALA A 103 7.78 5.47 0.90
C ALA A 103 8.11 5.20 -0.58
N PRO A 104 7.11 4.87 -1.43
CA PRO A 104 7.35 4.58 -2.84
C PRO A 104 7.76 5.78 -3.67
N THR A 105 7.47 7.01 -3.22
CA THR A 105 7.82 8.26 -3.91
C THR A 105 8.39 9.30 -2.96
N SER A 106 9.20 10.22 -3.51
CA SER A 106 9.76 11.34 -2.75
C SER A 106 8.69 12.29 -2.24
N VAL A 107 7.60 12.49 -2.98
CA VAL A 107 6.47 13.31 -2.54
C VAL A 107 5.82 12.72 -1.28
N LEU A 108 5.58 11.41 -1.26
CA LEU A 108 5.00 10.75 -0.09
C LEU A 108 5.97 10.77 1.11
N ALA A 109 7.27 10.55 0.88
CA ALA A 109 8.27 10.65 1.93
C ALA A 109 8.32 12.07 2.54
N ARG A 110 8.22 13.13 1.70
CA ARG A 110 8.09 14.52 2.15
C ARG A 110 6.83 14.75 2.95
N GLN A 111 5.68 14.23 2.51
CA GLN A 111 4.41 14.33 3.25
C GLN A 111 4.50 13.70 4.65
N TYR A 112 5.22 12.59 4.81
CA TYR A 112 5.47 12.02 6.14
C TYR A 112 6.33 12.95 6.98
N ALA A 113 7.40 13.50 6.42
CA ALA A 113 8.26 14.46 7.10
C ALA A 113 7.48 15.73 7.50
N GLU A 114 6.63 16.25 6.62
CA GLU A 114 5.80 17.44 6.88
C GLU A 114 4.73 17.20 7.95
N LYS A 115 4.12 15.99 7.96
CA LYS A 115 3.06 15.64 8.93
C LYS A 115 3.59 15.21 10.28
N LEU A 116 4.67 14.42 10.30
CA LEU A 116 5.22 13.85 11.53
C LEU A 116 6.38 14.68 12.10
N GLY A 117 7.15 15.37 11.25
CA GLY A 117 8.30 16.17 11.66
C GLY A 117 7.98 17.16 12.79
N PRO A 118 6.97 18.03 12.63
CA PRO A 118 6.59 18.96 13.69
C PRO A 118 6.22 18.28 15.02
N LEU A 119 5.52 17.13 14.97
CA LEU A 119 5.20 16.33 16.16
C LEU A 119 6.46 15.73 16.80
N PHE A 120 7.39 15.26 15.96
CA PHE A 120 8.65 14.69 16.43
C PHE A 120 9.56 15.77 17.03
N ASP A 121 9.61 16.96 16.45
CA ASP A 121 10.36 18.11 16.99
C ASP A 121 9.82 18.50 18.37
N GLU A 122 8.49 18.55 18.54
CA GLU A 122 7.84 18.89 19.81
C GLU A 122 8.22 17.92 20.95
N VAL A 123 8.37 16.62 20.61
CA VAL A 123 8.65 15.58 21.62
C VAL A 123 10.13 15.15 21.66
N GLY A 124 10.99 15.85 20.93
CA GLY A 124 12.43 15.61 20.92
C GLY A 124 12.84 14.28 20.25
N ILE A 125 12.14 13.87 19.20
CA ILE A 125 12.52 12.75 18.34
C ILE A 125 13.34 13.30 17.17
N PRO A 126 14.65 12.99 17.07
CA PRO A 126 15.45 13.41 15.90
C PRO A 126 14.96 12.71 14.65
N TRP A 127 14.86 13.47 13.56
CA TRP A 127 14.45 12.89 12.27
C TRP A 127 15.19 13.54 11.09
N ALA A 128 15.15 12.88 9.94
CA ALA A 128 15.69 13.39 8.69
C ALA A 128 14.89 12.84 7.48
N LEU A 129 15.04 13.52 6.33
CA LEU A 129 14.48 13.10 5.05
C LEU A 129 15.62 12.80 4.06
N LEU A 130 15.64 11.56 3.53
CA LEU A 130 16.58 11.14 2.49
C LEU A 130 15.82 10.69 1.24
N VAL A 131 15.83 11.52 0.22
CA VAL A 131 15.27 11.26 -1.12
C VAL A 131 16.35 11.50 -2.19
N GLY A 132 16.08 11.12 -3.44
CA GLY A 132 17.03 11.29 -4.52
C GLY A 132 17.49 12.74 -4.74
N ALA A 133 16.63 13.71 -4.45
CA ALA A 133 16.90 15.16 -4.58
C ALA A 133 17.36 15.81 -3.27
N THR A 134 17.74 15.05 -2.24
CA THR A 134 18.28 15.62 -0.99
C THR A 134 19.62 16.30 -1.27
N ASP A 135 19.77 17.51 -0.73
CA ASP A 135 20.99 18.30 -0.83
C ASP A 135 22.22 17.47 -0.36
N PRO A 136 23.35 17.49 -1.10
CA PRO A 136 24.52 16.68 -0.78
C PRO A 136 25.06 16.90 0.64
N ASP A 137 25.05 18.13 1.16
CA ASP A 137 25.54 18.45 2.49
C ASP A 137 24.62 17.90 3.57
N VAL A 138 23.30 18.05 3.39
CA VAL A 138 22.29 17.47 4.27
C VAL A 138 22.36 15.94 4.24
N ARG A 139 22.57 15.35 3.06
CA ARG A 139 22.75 13.90 2.89
C ARG A 139 23.99 13.44 3.67
N ALA A 140 25.15 14.09 3.48
CA ALA A 140 26.39 13.75 4.16
C ALA A 140 26.26 13.86 5.69
N GLN A 141 25.62 14.91 6.20
CA GLN A 141 25.35 15.05 7.63
C GLN A 141 24.44 13.94 8.18
N THR A 142 23.38 13.60 7.43
CA THR A 142 22.43 12.56 7.85
C THR A 142 23.10 11.18 7.86
N THR A 143 23.86 10.84 6.80
CA THR A 143 24.57 9.56 6.72
C THR A 143 25.65 9.42 7.79
N ALA A 144 26.36 10.50 8.14
CA ALA A 144 27.32 10.52 9.24
C ALA A 144 26.60 10.22 10.59
N ARG A 145 25.49 10.89 10.88
CA ARG A 145 24.70 10.65 12.11
C ARG A 145 24.18 9.19 12.19
N LEU A 146 23.78 8.61 11.07
CA LEU A 146 23.37 7.20 11.02
C LEU A 146 24.54 6.26 11.28
N ALA A 147 25.70 6.50 10.68
CA ALA A 147 26.90 5.72 10.89
C ALA A 147 27.43 5.81 12.32
N GLU A 148 27.26 6.96 12.99
CA GLU A 148 27.57 7.14 14.42
C GLU A 148 26.56 6.46 15.36
N GLY A 149 25.47 5.92 14.84
CA GLY A 149 24.43 5.23 15.62
C GLY A 149 23.51 6.16 16.40
N MET A 150 23.39 7.44 16.00
CA MET A 150 22.45 8.36 16.66
C MET A 150 21.01 7.84 16.56
N PRO A 151 20.28 7.78 17.67
CA PRO A 151 18.87 7.41 17.69
C PRO A 151 18.04 8.43 16.90
N MET A 152 17.45 8.04 15.80
CA MET A 152 16.65 8.93 14.95
C MET A 152 15.73 8.16 14.02
N VAL A 153 14.73 8.86 13.48
CA VAL A 153 13.86 8.39 12.41
C VAL A 153 14.33 8.96 11.07
N VAL A 154 14.41 8.11 10.04
CA VAL A 154 14.70 8.59 8.68
C VAL A 154 13.53 8.25 7.76
N PHE A 155 12.92 9.29 7.21
CA PHE A 155 11.96 9.16 6.12
C PHE A 155 12.71 9.12 4.80
N GLY A 156 12.30 8.27 3.88
CA GLY A 156 12.96 8.25 2.57
C GLY A 156 12.27 7.35 1.55
N THR A 157 12.92 7.24 0.40
CA THR A 157 12.53 6.36 -0.68
C THR A 157 13.55 5.22 -0.81
N THR A 158 13.64 4.60 -1.99
CA THR A 158 14.74 3.69 -2.34
C THR A 158 16.14 4.31 -2.16
N ALA A 159 16.24 5.63 -1.99
CA ALA A 159 17.49 6.29 -1.59
C ALA A 159 18.07 5.77 -0.27
N LEU A 160 17.23 5.20 0.62
CA LEU A 160 17.67 4.52 1.85
C LEU A 160 18.44 3.22 1.59
N LEU A 161 18.30 2.65 0.39
CA LEU A 161 18.97 1.40 -0.01
C LEU A 161 20.39 1.63 -0.52
N SER A 162 20.77 2.87 -0.85
CA SER A 162 22.09 3.18 -1.40
C SER A 162 23.21 2.82 -0.42
N GLU A 163 24.35 2.43 -0.96
CA GLU A 163 25.52 1.92 -0.19
C GLU A 163 26.06 2.93 0.82
N ASP A 164 26.00 4.23 0.49
CA ASP A 164 26.44 5.32 1.36
C ASP A 164 25.55 5.52 2.61
N VAL A 165 24.36 4.97 2.62
CA VAL A 165 23.45 5.01 3.78
C VAL A 165 23.69 3.77 4.64
N ALA A 166 24.53 3.89 5.67
CA ALA A 166 24.82 2.83 6.62
C ALA A 166 24.13 3.10 7.96
N PHE A 167 23.37 2.13 8.44
CA PHE A 167 22.75 2.16 9.76
C PHE A 167 23.57 1.33 10.73
N THR A 168 23.94 1.90 11.88
CA THR A 168 24.68 1.16 12.91
C THR A 168 23.74 0.39 13.85
N ARG A 169 22.52 0.90 14.07
CA ARG A 169 21.54 0.32 15.00
C ARG A 169 20.11 0.39 14.46
N LEU A 170 19.90 0.00 13.19
CA LEU A 170 18.55 -0.06 12.61
C LEU A 170 17.74 -1.17 13.27
N SER A 171 16.71 -0.82 14.02
CA SER A 171 15.87 -1.75 14.77
C SER A 171 14.44 -1.85 14.25
N LEU A 172 13.97 -0.85 13.50
CA LEU A 172 12.63 -0.83 12.93
C LEU A 172 12.65 -0.30 11.50
N VAL A 173 12.01 -1.04 10.62
CA VAL A 173 11.72 -0.63 9.24
C VAL A 173 10.21 -0.55 9.07
N VAL A 174 9.72 0.62 8.67
CA VAL A 174 8.33 0.83 8.27
C VAL A 174 8.29 0.98 6.75
N ILE A 175 7.46 0.20 6.07
CA ILE A 175 7.29 0.25 4.61
C ILE A 175 5.83 0.56 4.30
N ASP A 176 5.57 1.69 3.66
CA ASP A 176 4.23 2.01 3.19
C ASP A 176 4.02 1.55 1.75
N GLU A 177 2.78 1.19 1.42
CA GLU A 177 2.38 0.61 0.13
C GLU A 177 3.30 -0.56 -0.27
N GLN A 178 3.44 -1.54 0.63
CA GLN A 178 4.37 -2.67 0.51
C GLN A 178 4.35 -3.34 -0.88
N HIS A 179 3.19 -3.40 -1.53
CA HIS A 179 3.02 -4.02 -2.84
C HIS A 179 3.79 -3.30 -3.97
N ARG A 180 4.24 -2.06 -3.74
CA ARG A 180 5.04 -1.27 -4.70
C ARG A 180 6.54 -1.57 -4.63
N PHE A 181 6.98 -2.33 -3.64
CA PHE A 181 8.38 -2.68 -3.49
C PHE A 181 8.62 -4.15 -3.82
N GLY A 182 9.61 -4.40 -4.66
CA GLY A 182 10.07 -5.76 -4.96
C GLY A 182 10.56 -6.49 -3.70
N VAL A 183 10.56 -7.81 -3.76
CA VAL A 183 11.08 -8.65 -2.66
C VAL A 183 12.53 -8.30 -2.34
N GLU A 184 13.36 -8.06 -3.37
CA GLU A 184 14.77 -7.69 -3.23
C GLU A 184 14.97 -6.35 -2.51
N GLN A 185 14.17 -5.34 -2.79
CA GLN A 185 14.27 -4.02 -2.14
C GLN A 185 13.95 -4.10 -0.65
N ARG A 186 12.93 -4.88 -0.28
CA ARG A 186 12.57 -5.13 1.12
C ARG A 186 13.66 -5.90 1.86
N ALA A 187 14.21 -6.92 1.21
CA ALA A 187 15.33 -7.70 1.74
C ALA A 187 16.57 -6.83 1.91
N ALA A 188 16.92 -6.00 0.92
CA ALA A 188 18.04 -5.07 0.97
C ALA A 188 17.95 -4.07 2.14
N LEU A 189 16.75 -3.53 2.41
CA LEU A 189 16.57 -2.62 3.55
C LEU A 189 16.73 -3.36 4.89
N ARG A 190 16.17 -4.56 5.01
CA ARG A 190 16.33 -5.39 6.21
C ARG A 190 17.78 -5.83 6.43
N ALA A 191 18.52 -6.10 5.36
CA ALA A 191 19.93 -6.46 5.45
C ALA A 191 20.80 -5.35 6.05
N LYS A 192 20.35 -4.07 6.01
CA LYS A 192 21.03 -2.95 6.69
C LYS A 192 20.88 -2.96 8.22
N GLY A 193 19.94 -3.76 8.77
CA GLY A 193 19.74 -3.94 10.20
C GLY A 193 19.39 -5.38 10.52
N PRO A 194 20.37 -6.29 10.66
CA PRO A 194 20.07 -7.67 11.04
C PRO A 194 19.28 -7.72 12.35
N GLY A 195 18.18 -8.48 12.36
CA GLY A 195 17.28 -8.56 13.51
C GLY A 195 16.30 -7.38 13.65
N CYS A 196 16.22 -6.48 12.65
CA CYS A 196 15.27 -5.35 12.69
C CYS A 196 13.82 -5.82 12.48
N ASP A 197 12.91 -5.16 13.17
CA ASP A 197 11.48 -5.30 13.04
C ASP A 197 10.99 -4.73 11.71
N LEU A 198 9.95 -5.35 11.15
CA LEU A 198 9.29 -4.89 9.93
C LEU A 198 7.80 -4.61 10.19
N LEU A 199 7.42 -3.36 10.01
CA LEU A 199 6.03 -2.93 9.95
C LEU A 199 5.69 -2.54 8.51
N ALA A 200 4.94 -3.38 7.83
CA ALA A 200 4.43 -3.07 6.51
C ALA A 200 3.04 -2.45 6.61
N MET A 201 2.76 -1.44 5.79
CA MET A 201 1.44 -0.81 5.70
C MET A 201 0.89 -0.98 4.28
N THR A 202 -0.39 -1.20 4.14
CA THR A 202 -1.04 -1.29 2.83
C THR A 202 -2.50 -0.85 2.87
N ALA A 203 -2.96 -0.35 1.73
CA ALA A 203 -4.33 -0.19 1.30
C ALA A 203 -4.43 -0.82 -0.11
N PRO A 204 -5.47 -1.51 -0.52
CA PRO A 204 -6.83 -1.57 0.02
C PRO A 204 -6.97 -2.57 1.16
N PRO A 205 -8.12 -2.55 1.86
CA PRO A 205 -8.44 -3.55 2.85
C PRO A 205 -8.60 -4.91 2.18
N ILE A 206 -7.55 -5.72 2.21
CA ILE A 206 -7.63 -7.13 1.87
C ILE A 206 -8.34 -7.81 3.05
N PRO A 207 -9.36 -8.65 2.81
CA PRO A 207 -9.96 -9.43 3.89
C PRO A 207 -8.89 -10.18 4.68
N ARG A 208 -9.05 -10.22 6.02
CA ARG A 208 -8.06 -10.82 6.93
C ARG A 208 -7.64 -12.22 6.49
N THR A 209 -8.58 -13.00 6.05
CA THR A 209 -8.41 -14.37 5.58
C THR A 209 -7.54 -14.48 4.34
N LEU A 210 -7.78 -13.61 3.36
CA LEU A 210 -6.97 -13.53 2.16
C LEU A 210 -5.56 -12.99 2.49
N ALA A 211 -5.48 -12.00 3.38
CA ALA A 211 -4.19 -11.49 3.86
C ALA A 211 -3.37 -12.58 4.57
N LEU A 212 -3.98 -13.41 5.43
CA LEU A 212 -3.32 -14.55 6.07
C LEU A 212 -2.84 -15.60 5.06
N SER A 213 -3.54 -15.78 3.96
CA SER A 213 -3.14 -16.73 2.92
C SER A 213 -2.05 -16.22 1.99
N ILE A 214 -2.02 -14.90 1.73
CA ILE A 214 -1.02 -14.26 0.85
C ILE A 214 0.22 -13.83 1.64
N TYR A 215 0.02 -13.33 2.86
CA TYR A 215 1.05 -12.76 3.72
C TYR A 215 1.17 -13.54 5.05
N GLY A 216 1.07 -14.86 4.98
CA GLY A 216 1.08 -15.71 6.19
C GLY A 216 2.37 -15.66 7.01
N ASP A 217 3.41 -15.03 6.46
CA ASP A 217 4.64 -14.68 7.17
C ASP A 217 4.51 -13.39 8.02
N PHE A 218 3.38 -12.68 7.94
CA PHE A 218 3.08 -11.48 8.72
C PHE A 218 2.01 -11.73 9.79
N SER A 219 2.21 -11.12 10.97
CA SER A 219 1.13 -10.87 11.92
C SER A 219 0.26 -9.72 11.39
N LEU A 220 -1.07 -9.75 11.64
CA LEU A 220 -1.98 -8.76 11.07
C LEU A 220 -2.55 -7.84 12.14
N SER A 221 -2.49 -6.53 11.90
CA SER A 221 -3.28 -5.51 12.58
C SER A 221 -4.21 -4.83 11.59
N ARG A 222 -5.43 -4.48 11.99
CA ARG A 222 -6.44 -3.92 11.10
C ARG A 222 -7.11 -2.70 11.68
N ILE A 223 -7.22 -1.65 10.85
CA ILE A 223 -8.00 -0.44 11.11
C ILE A 223 -9.08 -0.36 10.02
N ALA A 224 -10.30 -0.73 10.35
CA ALA A 224 -11.41 -0.76 9.40
C ALA A 224 -12.09 0.61 9.28
N LYS A 225 -12.22 1.35 10.39
CA LYS A 225 -12.97 2.60 10.44
C LYS A 225 -12.07 3.82 10.26
N ARG A 226 -12.53 4.79 9.48
CA ARG A 226 -11.91 6.11 9.42
C ARG A 226 -12.25 6.89 10.70
N PRO A 227 -11.30 7.62 11.32
CA PRO A 227 -11.54 8.42 12.53
C PRO A 227 -12.61 9.48 12.33
N HIS A 228 -12.66 10.06 11.14
CA HIS A 228 -13.67 11.05 10.75
C HIS A 228 -14.36 10.53 9.48
N ALA A 229 -15.68 10.59 9.49
CA ALA A 229 -16.42 10.50 8.23
C ALA A 229 -16.02 11.78 7.45
N GLY A 230 -15.11 11.64 6.49
CA GLY A 230 -14.77 12.76 5.59
C GLY A 230 -16.03 13.36 4.99
N ALA A 231 -15.91 14.46 4.26
CA ALA A 231 -17.05 15.12 3.62
C ALA A 231 -17.86 14.21 2.66
N GLY A 232 -17.41 12.96 2.49
CA GLY A 232 -18.02 11.94 1.66
C GLY A 232 -17.49 11.95 0.24
N ILE A 233 -17.69 10.82 -0.45
CA ILE A 233 -17.35 10.69 -1.87
C ILE A 233 -18.59 10.16 -2.59
N THR A 234 -19.06 10.90 -3.58
CA THR A 234 -20.13 10.47 -4.48
C THR A 234 -19.53 9.86 -5.73
N THR A 235 -20.02 8.71 -6.15
CA THR A 235 -19.59 8.05 -7.38
C THR A 235 -20.75 8.00 -8.36
N VAL A 236 -20.54 8.41 -9.60
CA VAL A 236 -21.56 8.53 -10.63
C VAL A 236 -21.05 7.96 -11.94
N SER A 237 -21.74 6.99 -12.52
CA SER A 237 -21.43 6.53 -13.89
C SER A 237 -22.05 7.46 -14.91
N VAL A 238 -21.29 7.79 -15.94
CA VAL A 238 -21.71 8.61 -17.08
C VAL A 238 -21.43 7.85 -18.38
N THR A 239 -22.24 8.13 -19.40
CA THR A 239 -21.97 7.65 -20.77
C THR A 239 -21.21 8.71 -21.54
N PRO A 240 -20.56 8.38 -22.68
CA PRO A 240 -19.88 9.35 -23.52
C PRO A 240 -20.77 10.53 -23.95
N GLU A 241 -22.07 10.30 -24.10
CA GLU A 241 -23.06 11.34 -24.47
C GLU A 241 -23.35 12.32 -23.32
N ASN A 242 -23.09 11.91 -22.07
CA ASN A 242 -23.37 12.69 -20.86
C ASN A 242 -22.10 13.19 -20.16
N LEU A 243 -20.96 13.19 -20.85
CA LEU A 243 -19.68 13.70 -20.30
C LEU A 243 -19.73 15.16 -19.87
N ASP A 244 -20.64 15.95 -20.44
CA ASP A 244 -20.85 17.35 -20.07
C ASP A 244 -21.17 17.51 -18.58
N LEU A 245 -21.79 16.52 -17.93
CA LEU A 245 -22.01 16.53 -16.48
C LEU A 245 -20.69 16.50 -15.70
N ALA A 246 -19.75 15.65 -16.13
CA ALA A 246 -18.43 15.57 -15.48
C ALA A 246 -17.59 16.82 -15.76
N TYR A 247 -17.64 17.34 -16.99
CA TYR A 247 -16.92 18.56 -17.35
C TYR A 247 -17.47 19.78 -16.62
N GLY A 248 -18.79 19.90 -16.47
CA GLY A 248 -19.42 20.95 -15.68
C GLY A 248 -18.98 20.91 -14.21
N ALA A 249 -18.98 19.72 -13.60
CA ALA A 249 -18.52 19.56 -12.23
C ALA A 249 -17.03 19.91 -12.05
N ILE A 250 -16.18 19.59 -13.04
CA ILE A 250 -14.77 20.01 -13.03
C ILE A 250 -14.69 21.53 -13.12
N GLN A 251 -15.44 22.19 -14.02
CA GLN A 251 -15.45 23.64 -14.14
C GLN A 251 -15.87 24.32 -12.83
N ASP A 252 -16.91 23.82 -12.18
CA ASP A 252 -17.39 24.33 -10.90
C ASP A 252 -16.34 24.18 -9.81
N ALA A 253 -15.64 23.02 -9.75
CA ALA A 253 -14.55 22.78 -8.82
C ALA A 253 -13.38 23.75 -9.05
N LEU A 254 -12.97 23.95 -10.31
CA LEU A 254 -11.91 24.90 -10.66
C LEU A 254 -12.30 26.34 -10.31
N ALA A 255 -13.54 26.74 -10.55
CA ALA A 255 -14.06 28.06 -10.20
C ALA A 255 -14.05 28.28 -8.67
N ALA A 256 -14.23 27.20 -7.89
CA ALA A 256 -14.12 27.23 -6.43
C ALA A 256 -12.67 27.16 -5.93
N GLY A 257 -11.66 27.11 -6.81
CA GLY A 257 -10.26 27.03 -6.47
C GLY A 257 -9.78 25.61 -6.13
N HIS A 258 -10.57 24.59 -6.45
CA HIS A 258 -10.21 23.18 -6.29
C HIS A 258 -9.49 22.61 -7.52
N GLN A 259 -8.98 21.40 -7.39
CA GLN A 259 -8.24 20.67 -8.42
C GLN A 259 -9.01 19.42 -8.85
N ALA A 260 -8.70 18.92 -10.05
CA ALA A 260 -9.32 17.72 -10.60
C ALA A 260 -8.29 16.72 -11.16
N TYR A 261 -8.66 15.44 -11.11
CA TYR A 261 -7.98 14.37 -11.81
C TYR A 261 -8.77 13.92 -13.02
N ILE A 262 -8.08 13.62 -14.12
CA ILE A 262 -8.64 12.93 -15.27
C ILE A 262 -7.78 11.71 -15.56
N VAL A 263 -8.35 10.52 -15.36
CA VAL A 263 -7.64 9.24 -15.49
C VAL A 263 -7.99 8.62 -16.84
N CYS A 264 -6.95 8.31 -17.63
CA CYS A 264 -7.08 7.63 -18.91
C CYS A 264 -6.66 6.15 -18.76
N PRO A 265 -7.35 5.21 -19.42
CA PRO A 265 -6.94 3.82 -19.43
C PRO A 265 -5.60 3.65 -20.15
N LEU A 266 -4.89 2.57 -19.81
CA LEU A 266 -3.78 2.08 -20.62
C LEU A 266 -4.38 1.46 -21.90
N ILE A 267 -3.97 1.95 -23.07
CA ILE A 267 -4.43 1.39 -24.36
C ILE A 267 -3.44 0.33 -24.79
N ASP A 268 -3.86 -0.93 -24.79
CA ASP A 268 -3.15 -2.04 -25.42
C ASP A 268 -3.73 -2.29 -26.81
N GLU A 269 -2.93 -2.23 -27.86
CA GLU A 269 -3.36 -2.53 -29.24
C GLU A 269 -3.63 -4.04 -29.48
N SER A 270 -3.46 -4.89 -28.47
CA SER A 270 -3.65 -6.35 -28.57
C SER A 270 -5.03 -6.84 -28.14
N ASP A 271 -6.06 -5.98 -28.10
CA ASP A 271 -7.39 -6.38 -27.65
C ASP A 271 -8.21 -7.05 -28.77
N THR A 272 -7.81 -8.29 -29.11
CA THR A 272 -8.69 -9.29 -29.71
C THR A 272 -8.91 -10.41 -28.69
N GLY A 273 -9.87 -10.20 -27.83
CA GLY A 273 -10.65 -11.24 -27.19
C GLY A 273 -9.93 -12.21 -26.26
N SER A 274 -9.65 -11.82 -25.01
CA SER A 274 -9.69 -12.76 -23.90
C SER A 274 -9.79 -12.04 -22.56
N ASP A 275 -10.65 -12.58 -21.69
CA ASP A 275 -11.07 -12.06 -20.40
C ASP A 275 -9.93 -11.65 -19.43
N ILE A 276 -9.93 -10.44 -19.07
CA ILE A 276 -9.83 -9.68 -17.83
C ILE A 276 -9.43 -10.49 -16.58
N ALA A 277 -8.14 -10.67 -16.37
CA ALA A 277 -7.65 -11.12 -15.03
C ALA A 277 -6.25 -10.61 -14.69
N ASP A 278 -5.71 -9.52 -15.26
CA ASP A 278 -4.27 -9.30 -15.11
C ASP A 278 -3.75 -7.85 -15.17
N ASP A 279 -4.51 -6.85 -14.67
CA ASP A 279 -4.01 -5.46 -14.69
C ASP A 279 -2.76 -5.26 -13.80
N MET A 280 -2.62 -5.97 -12.67
CA MET A 280 -1.43 -5.85 -11.81
C MET A 280 -0.23 -6.68 -12.30
N VAL A 281 -0.47 -7.76 -13.05
CA VAL A 281 0.61 -8.58 -13.64
C VAL A 281 1.08 -7.98 -14.97
N ARG A 282 0.20 -7.30 -15.71
CA ARG A 282 0.58 -6.56 -16.92
C ARG A 282 1.54 -5.40 -16.62
N ASP A 283 1.35 -4.65 -15.54
CA ASP A 283 2.29 -3.57 -15.15
C ASP A 283 3.69 -4.11 -14.85
N ALA A 284 3.82 -5.27 -14.22
CA ALA A 284 5.12 -5.89 -13.93
C ALA A 284 5.78 -6.56 -15.15
N LEU A 285 4.99 -7.04 -16.14
CA LEU A 285 5.50 -7.64 -17.36
C LEU A 285 5.74 -6.63 -18.50
N GLN A 286 5.10 -5.44 -18.47
CA GLN A 286 5.26 -4.38 -19.46
C GLN A 286 6.58 -3.62 -19.34
N GLU A 287 7.29 -3.69 -18.22
CA GLU A 287 8.65 -3.18 -18.14
C GLU A 287 9.63 -3.87 -19.11
N GLN A 288 9.26 -5.03 -19.66
CA GLN A 288 10.12 -5.80 -20.59
C GLN A 288 9.79 -5.66 -22.08
N ASN A 289 8.64 -5.08 -22.48
CA ASN A 289 8.24 -4.97 -23.90
C ASN A 289 8.03 -3.51 -24.33
N GLY A 290 9.04 -2.94 -24.96
CA GLY A 290 9.12 -1.51 -25.32
C GLY A 290 8.15 -0.95 -26.38
N SER A 291 7.24 -1.72 -26.97
CA SER A 291 6.37 -1.24 -28.08
C SER A 291 4.94 -0.86 -27.66
N ALA A 292 4.32 -1.58 -26.73
CA ALA A 292 2.95 -1.26 -26.22
C ALA A 292 2.90 0.10 -25.50
N SER A 293 3.99 0.50 -25.02
CA SER A 293 4.23 1.62 -24.15
C SER A 293 4.22 2.99 -24.89
N ILE A 294 4.44 3.12 -26.22
CA ILE A 294 4.38 4.42 -26.96
C ILE A 294 2.92 4.87 -27.15
N SER A 295 1.99 3.94 -27.32
CA SER A 295 0.56 4.18 -27.50
C SER A 295 -0.08 4.84 -26.28
N ASN A 296 0.29 4.43 -25.07
CA ASN A 296 -0.31 4.91 -23.81
C ASN A 296 0.06 6.35 -23.46
N MET A 297 1.31 6.75 -23.74
CA MET A 297 1.73 8.14 -23.55
C MET A 297 0.99 9.07 -24.50
N HIS A 298 0.70 8.60 -25.70
CA HIS A 298 -0.10 9.34 -26.69
C HIS A 298 -1.54 9.55 -26.24
N ALA A 299 -2.20 8.57 -25.60
CA ALA A 299 -3.59 8.72 -25.17
C ALA A 299 -3.75 9.81 -24.09
N ALA A 300 -2.97 9.77 -23.00
CA ALA A 300 -3.04 10.79 -21.96
C ALA A 300 -2.64 12.18 -22.48
N THR A 301 -1.57 12.28 -23.27
CA THR A 301 -1.10 13.53 -23.84
C THR A 301 -2.09 14.10 -24.87
N THR A 302 -2.65 13.24 -25.73
CA THR A 302 -3.67 13.65 -26.71
C THR A 302 -4.95 14.12 -26.01
N THR A 303 -5.36 13.43 -24.95
CA THR A 303 -6.50 13.82 -24.13
C THR A 303 -6.25 15.17 -23.44
N ALA A 304 -5.09 15.36 -22.84
CA ALA A 304 -4.72 16.63 -22.21
C ALA A 304 -4.75 17.78 -23.20
N LYS A 305 -4.21 17.59 -24.41
CA LYS A 305 -4.26 18.57 -25.49
C LYS A 305 -5.69 18.92 -25.90
N LYS A 306 -6.52 17.89 -26.14
CA LYS A 306 -7.94 18.09 -26.47
C LYS A 306 -8.68 18.87 -25.36
N LEU A 307 -8.44 18.51 -24.12
CA LEU A 307 -9.08 19.18 -22.98
C LEU A 307 -8.63 20.65 -22.86
N SER A 308 -7.35 20.96 -23.05
CA SER A 308 -6.83 22.31 -22.98
C SER A 308 -7.29 23.19 -24.14
N GLU A 309 -7.49 22.62 -25.32
CA GLU A 309 -7.92 23.41 -26.52
C GLU A 309 -9.44 23.58 -26.61
N GLN A 310 -10.22 22.57 -26.18
CA GLN A 310 -11.65 22.49 -26.48
C GLN A 310 -12.57 22.57 -25.25
N VAL A 311 -12.11 22.15 -24.08
CA VAL A 311 -12.99 22.02 -22.90
C VAL A 311 -12.59 22.97 -21.77
N PHE A 312 -11.30 23.06 -21.45
CA PHE A 312 -10.78 23.85 -20.34
C PHE A 312 -9.65 24.80 -20.78
N PRO A 313 -9.91 25.77 -21.67
CA PRO A 313 -8.85 26.60 -22.29
C PRO A 313 -8.10 27.50 -21.29
N HIS A 314 -8.65 27.72 -20.11
CA HIS A 314 -8.04 28.56 -19.07
C HIS A 314 -7.41 27.75 -17.93
N ALA A 315 -7.55 26.43 -17.92
CA ALA A 315 -7.01 25.58 -16.87
C ALA A 315 -5.54 25.24 -17.13
N ARG A 316 -4.76 25.18 -16.05
CA ARG A 316 -3.36 24.71 -16.08
C ARG A 316 -3.36 23.18 -16.02
N ILE A 317 -3.26 22.56 -17.19
CA ILE A 317 -3.29 21.10 -17.34
C ILE A 317 -1.88 20.58 -17.45
N ASP A 318 -1.58 19.49 -16.70
CA ASP A 318 -0.35 18.74 -16.83
C ASP A 318 -0.62 17.25 -16.97
N VAL A 319 0.38 16.49 -17.37
CA VAL A 319 0.26 15.07 -17.68
C VAL A 319 1.20 14.25 -16.79
N LEU A 320 0.69 13.14 -16.24
CA LEU A 320 1.48 12.19 -15.45
C LEU A 320 1.30 10.77 -16.00
N THR A 321 2.39 10.16 -16.47
CA THR A 321 2.37 8.81 -17.03
C THR A 321 3.40 7.91 -16.37
N GLY A 322 3.18 6.59 -16.42
CA GLY A 322 4.07 5.59 -15.85
C GLY A 322 5.52 5.64 -16.34
N ARG A 323 5.73 6.16 -17.55
CA ARG A 323 7.02 6.20 -18.26
C ARG A 323 7.89 7.40 -17.97
N MET A 324 7.33 8.41 -17.35
CA MET A 324 8.13 9.57 -16.97
C MET A 324 9.23 9.13 -16.01
N ALA A 325 10.42 9.72 -16.15
CA ALA A 325 11.48 9.52 -15.16
C ALA A 325 10.98 9.90 -13.75
N ALA A 326 11.49 9.23 -12.74
CA ALA A 326 11.06 9.45 -11.35
C ALA A 326 11.11 10.93 -10.94
N ALA A 327 12.19 11.63 -11.33
CA ALA A 327 12.36 13.07 -11.06
C ALA A 327 11.28 13.95 -11.74
N ASP A 328 10.83 13.57 -12.94
CA ASP A 328 9.78 14.31 -13.65
C ASP A 328 8.40 14.05 -13.04
N LYS A 329 8.14 12.81 -12.63
CA LYS A 329 6.92 12.46 -11.87
C LYS A 329 6.84 13.25 -10.57
N ASP A 330 7.92 13.29 -9.82
CA ASP A 330 8.01 14.03 -8.58
C ASP A 330 7.75 15.53 -8.81
N ARG A 331 8.33 16.12 -9.85
CA ARG A 331 8.12 17.54 -10.19
C ARG A 331 6.68 17.86 -10.55
N VAL A 332 6.00 16.99 -11.32
CA VAL A 332 4.58 17.18 -11.64
C VAL A 332 3.72 17.08 -10.38
N MET A 333 4.00 16.09 -9.52
CA MET A 333 3.27 15.92 -8.27
C MET A 333 3.50 17.06 -7.28
N GLU A 334 4.72 17.58 -7.17
CA GLU A 334 5.04 18.78 -6.36
C GLU A 334 4.24 20.00 -6.86
N ARG A 335 4.15 20.19 -8.17
CA ARG A 335 3.36 21.28 -8.78
C ARG A 335 1.85 21.12 -8.52
N LEU A 336 1.34 19.89 -8.57
CA LEU A 336 -0.05 19.60 -8.24
C LEU A 336 -0.32 19.90 -6.76
N TYR A 337 0.55 19.43 -5.87
CA TYR A 337 0.46 19.66 -4.44
C TYR A 337 0.54 21.17 -4.09
N ALA A 338 1.42 21.90 -4.76
CA ALA A 338 1.54 23.35 -4.61
C ALA A 338 0.38 24.17 -5.22
N GLY A 339 -0.62 23.51 -5.84
CA GLY A 339 -1.75 24.18 -6.47
C GLY A 339 -1.41 24.95 -7.76
N THR A 340 -0.27 24.66 -8.39
CA THR A 340 0.13 25.28 -9.67
C THR A 340 -0.39 24.55 -10.90
N ILE A 341 -1.06 23.40 -10.70
CA ILE A 341 -1.79 22.60 -11.70
C ILE A 341 -3.24 22.56 -11.25
N ASP A 342 -4.17 22.80 -12.16
CA ASP A 342 -5.61 22.75 -11.92
C ASP A 342 -6.19 21.37 -12.24
N ILE A 343 -5.73 20.79 -13.35
CA ILE A 343 -6.16 19.46 -13.81
C ILE A 343 -4.92 18.59 -14.08
N LEU A 344 -4.87 17.43 -13.44
CA LEU A 344 -3.87 16.41 -13.75
C LEU A 344 -4.51 15.32 -14.62
N VAL A 345 -4.03 15.20 -15.87
CA VAL A 345 -4.38 14.09 -16.75
C VAL A 345 -3.35 12.97 -16.56
N CYS A 346 -3.80 11.78 -16.23
CA CYS A 346 -2.89 10.71 -15.84
C CYS A 346 -3.37 9.33 -16.32
N THR A 347 -2.45 8.38 -16.36
CA THR A 347 -2.76 6.96 -16.40
C THR A 347 -2.88 6.43 -14.96
N THR A 348 -2.90 5.11 -14.76
CA THR A 348 -3.01 4.45 -13.43
C THR A 348 -1.96 4.88 -12.39
N VAL A 349 -0.94 5.63 -12.78
CA VAL A 349 0.17 6.09 -11.92
C VAL A 349 -0.29 6.94 -10.71
N VAL A 350 -1.48 7.53 -10.74
CA VAL A 350 -2.07 8.29 -9.60
C VAL A 350 -2.43 7.38 -8.40
N GLU A 351 -2.33 6.07 -8.55
CA GLU A 351 -2.44 5.13 -7.43
C GLU A 351 -1.37 5.38 -6.34
N VAL A 352 -0.29 6.09 -6.67
CA VAL A 352 0.81 6.35 -5.76
C VAL A 352 0.43 7.40 -4.71
N GLY A 353 0.12 6.94 -3.54
CA GLY A 353 0.04 7.48 -2.18
C GLY A 353 -0.05 8.98 -1.89
N VAL A 354 0.07 9.88 -2.88
CA VAL A 354 0.09 11.32 -2.67
C VAL A 354 -1.28 11.84 -2.26
N ASP A 355 -1.31 12.53 -1.14
CA ASP A 355 -2.49 13.19 -0.60
C ASP A 355 -2.58 14.61 -1.16
N VAL A 356 -3.57 14.87 -2.01
CA VAL A 356 -3.88 16.21 -2.51
C VAL A 356 -5.25 16.63 -1.98
N PRO A 357 -5.29 17.28 -0.80
CA PRO A 357 -6.56 17.60 -0.13
C PRO A 357 -7.50 18.50 -0.96
N ASN A 358 -6.91 19.28 -1.88
CA ASN A 358 -7.66 20.20 -2.73
C ASN A 358 -8.25 19.56 -3.99
N ALA A 359 -7.98 18.27 -4.26
CA ALA A 359 -8.59 17.56 -5.37
C ALA A 359 -9.98 17.05 -4.97
N THR A 360 -11.02 17.59 -5.58
CA THR A 360 -12.42 17.30 -5.23
C THR A 360 -13.16 16.55 -6.33
N VAL A 361 -12.70 16.58 -7.57
CA VAL A 361 -13.36 15.89 -8.69
C VAL A 361 -12.37 14.95 -9.39
N MET A 362 -12.87 13.78 -9.77
CA MET A 362 -12.13 12.82 -10.62
C MET A 362 -13.04 12.34 -11.75
N LEU A 363 -12.52 12.37 -12.97
CA LEU A 363 -13.13 11.71 -14.13
C LEU A 363 -12.26 10.55 -14.56
N ILE A 364 -12.82 9.34 -14.66
CA ILE A 364 -12.14 8.15 -15.14
C ILE A 364 -12.76 7.76 -16.48
N TYR A 365 -11.99 7.84 -17.56
CA TYR A 365 -12.41 7.41 -18.88
C TYR A 365 -12.36 5.89 -19.01
N ASP A 366 -13.30 5.32 -19.78
CA ASP A 366 -13.44 3.87 -20.01
C ASP A 366 -13.31 3.07 -18.68
N ALA A 367 -14.03 3.49 -17.65
CA ALA A 367 -13.91 2.95 -16.29
C ALA A 367 -14.18 1.43 -16.19
N ASP A 368 -14.91 0.87 -17.15
CA ASP A 368 -15.17 -0.57 -17.27
C ASP A 368 -13.92 -1.40 -17.63
N ARG A 369 -12.83 -0.75 -18.05
CA ARG A 369 -11.52 -1.39 -18.32
C ARG A 369 -10.65 -1.53 -17.08
N PHE A 370 -11.02 -0.89 -15.98
CA PHE A 370 -10.27 -0.93 -14.73
C PHE A 370 -10.80 -2.02 -13.79
N GLY A 371 -9.87 -2.62 -13.04
CA GLY A 371 -10.22 -3.49 -11.92
C GLY A 371 -10.88 -2.70 -10.78
N LEU A 372 -11.72 -3.36 -9.98
CA LEU A 372 -12.44 -2.69 -8.88
C LEU A 372 -11.50 -2.18 -7.79
N ALA A 373 -10.41 -2.89 -7.51
CA ALA A 373 -9.40 -2.45 -6.55
C ALA A 373 -8.75 -1.13 -7.00
N THR A 374 -8.37 -1.03 -8.27
CA THR A 374 -7.83 0.19 -8.87
C THR A 374 -8.84 1.34 -8.80
N LEU A 375 -10.09 1.11 -9.19
CA LEU A 375 -11.15 2.13 -9.10
C LEU A 375 -11.39 2.58 -7.65
N HIS A 376 -11.35 1.67 -6.69
CA HIS A 376 -11.47 2.01 -5.27
C HIS A 376 -10.28 2.85 -4.78
N GLN A 377 -9.06 2.51 -5.16
CA GLN A 377 -7.86 3.28 -4.84
C GLN A 377 -7.90 4.68 -5.47
N LEU A 378 -8.28 4.79 -6.75
CA LEU A 378 -8.46 6.06 -7.44
C LEU A 378 -9.53 6.91 -6.76
N ARG A 379 -10.70 6.34 -6.44
CA ARG A 379 -11.77 7.03 -5.70
C ARG A 379 -11.27 7.62 -4.39
N GLY A 380 -10.41 6.90 -3.67
CA GLY A 380 -9.80 7.36 -2.42
C GLY A 380 -8.84 8.54 -2.58
N ARG A 381 -8.57 9.03 -3.79
CA ARG A 381 -7.70 10.19 -4.04
C ARG A 381 -8.41 11.53 -4.03
N VAL A 382 -9.72 11.58 -4.06
CA VAL A 382 -10.52 12.80 -3.96
C VAL A 382 -11.31 12.89 -2.66
N GLY A 383 -11.76 14.08 -2.28
CA GLY A 383 -12.57 14.28 -1.08
C GLY A 383 -11.81 14.03 0.24
N ARG A 384 -10.51 14.27 0.26
CA ARG A 384 -9.67 14.11 1.46
C ARG A 384 -9.65 15.32 2.36
N GLY A 385 -10.07 16.46 1.85
CA GLY A 385 -10.21 17.70 2.61
C GLY A 385 -11.57 17.82 3.32
N THR A 386 -11.96 19.06 3.57
CA THR A 386 -13.27 19.40 4.15
C THR A 386 -14.41 19.38 3.12
N THR A 387 -14.08 19.35 1.83
CA THR A 387 -15.03 19.36 0.71
C THR A 387 -15.28 17.93 0.22
N ALA A 388 -16.56 17.61 -0.04
CA ALA A 388 -16.95 16.32 -0.59
C ALA A 388 -16.31 16.06 -1.96
N GLY A 389 -15.91 14.82 -2.19
CA GLY A 389 -15.35 14.40 -3.48
C GLY A 389 -16.43 13.87 -4.41
N THR A 390 -16.25 14.04 -5.72
CA THR A 390 -17.08 13.40 -6.73
C THR A 390 -16.24 12.66 -7.76
N VAL A 391 -16.57 11.40 -8.02
CA VAL A 391 -15.91 10.56 -9.02
C VAL A 391 -16.90 10.23 -10.13
N TYR A 392 -16.55 10.61 -11.37
CA TYR A 392 -17.29 10.26 -12.57
C TYR A 392 -16.62 9.07 -13.26
N LEU A 393 -17.41 8.03 -13.53
CA LEU A 393 -16.97 6.81 -14.20
C LEU A 393 -17.56 6.78 -15.62
N GLU A 394 -16.79 7.17 -16.62
CA GLU A 394 -17.24 7.06 -18.00
C GLU A 394 -17.20 5.60 -18.44
N THR A 395 -18.30 5.13 -19.03
CA THR A 395 -18.41 3.75 -19.48
C THR A 395 -19.37 3.57 -20.63
N ARG A 396 -19.03 2.63 -21.51
CA ARG A 396 -19.88 2.11 -22.61
C ARG A 396 -20.48 0.74 -22.28
N ALA A 397 -20.16 0.19 -21.10
CA ALA A 397 -20.63 -1.13 -20.70
C ALA A 397 -22.16 -1.16 -20.55
N ARG A 398 -22.79 -2.17 -21.17
CA ARG A 398 -24.24 -2.37 -21.11
C ARG A 398 -24.67 -2.87 -19.74
N LYS A 399 -25.88 -2.49 -19.31
CA LYS A 399 -26.50 -3.01 -18.07
C LYS A 399 -26.48 -4.54 -18.06
N GLY A 400 -26.18 -5.13 -16.90
CA GLY A 400 -26.14 -6.58 -16.70
C GLY A 400 -24.81 -7.26 -17.05
N THR A 401 -23.84 -6.55 -17.69
CA THR A 401 -22.50 -7.10 -17.90
C THR A 401 -21.70 -7.11 -16.60
N PRO A 402 -20.71 -8.01 -16.43
CA PRO A 402 -19.83 -8.03 -15.23
C PRO A 402 -19.14 -6.67 -15.01
N ALA A 403 -18.66 -6.03 -16.09
CA ALA A 403 -18.06 -4.71 -16.01
C ALA A 403 -19.02 -3.66 -15.42
N ARG A 404 -20.29 -3.63 -15.89
CA ARG A 404 -21.28 -2.67 -15.38
C ARG A 404 -21.65 -2.94 -13.91
N LYS A 405 -21.77 -4.21 -13.51
CA LYS A 405 -22.03 -4.57 -12.12
C LYS A 405 -20.92 -4.11 -11.18
N ARG A 406 -19.63 -4.20 -11.59
CA ARG A 406 -18.50 -3.66 -10.81
C ARG A 406 -18.68 -2.16 -10.56
N LEU A 407 -19.04 -1.38 -11.59
CA LEU A 407 -19.26 0.06 -11.45
C LEU A 407 -20.48 0.35 -10.54
N GLU A 408 -21.57 -0.40 -10.68
CA GLU A 408 -22.75 -0.29 -9.83
C GLU A 408 -22.44 -0.60 -8.36
N ALA A 409 -21.59 -1.59 -8.08
CA ALA A 409 -21.10 -1.89 -6.74
C ALA A 409 -20.30 -0.70 -6.15
N LEU A 410 -19.47 -0.06 -6.97
CA LEU A 410 -18.69 1.12 -6.56
C LEU A 410 -19.58 2.36 -6.31
N GLU A 411 -20.67 2.52 -7.05
CA GLU A 411 -21.69 3.55 -6.81
C GLU A 411 -22.45 3.30 -5.50
N ALA A 412 -22.76 2.03 -5.20
CA ALA A 412 -23.62 1.65 -4.07
C ALA A 412 -22.92 1.78 -2.71
N THR A 413 -21.58 1.65 -2.65
CA THR A 413 -20.86 1.69 -1.37
C THR A 413 -19.52 2.41 -1.45
N SER A 414 -19.20 3.13 -0.37
CA SER A 414 -17.88 3.72 -0.16
C SER A 414 -16.95 2.80 0.66
N ASP A 415 -17.46 1.69 1.21
CA ASP A 415 -16.70 0.75 2.02
C ASP A 415 -15.90 -0.21 1.14
N GLY A 416 -14.56 -0.08 1.16
CA GLY A 416 -13.66 -0.93 0.39
C GLY A 416 -13.70 -2.40 0.79
N MET A 417 -14.05 -2.69 2.05
CA MET A 417 -14.20 -4.08 2.52
C MET A 417 -15.44 -4.72 1.94
N LYS A 418 -16.57 -4.00 1.94
CA LYS A 418 -17.82 -4.48 1.35
C LYS A 418 -17.64 -4.71 -0.16
N LEU A 419 -16.95 -3.79 -0.84
CA LEU A 419 -16.57 -3.95 -2.25
C LEU A 419 -15.72 -5.20 -2.48
N ALA A 420 -14.74 -5.46 -1.62
CA ALA A 420 -13.89 -6.65 -1.73
C ALA A 420 -14.65 -7.96 -1.49
N LEU A 421 -15.70 -7.93 -0.67
CA LEU A 421 -16.59 -9.08 -0.43
C LEU A 421 -17.56 -9.30 -1.60
N ASP A 422 -18.13 -8.24 -2.15
CA ASP A 422 -19.11 -8.32 -3.27
C ASP A 422 -18.46 -8.88 -4.55
N LEU A 423 -17.16 -8.62 -4.78
CA LEU A 423 -16.38 -9.15 -5.90
C LEU A 423 -16.21 -10.67 -5.89
N ARG A 424 -16.20 -11.30 -4.72
CA ARG A 424 -15.96 -12.74 -4.58
C ARG A 424 -17.03 -13.60 -5.23
N HIS A 425 -18.26 -13.09 -5.30
CA HIS A 425 -19.37 -13.81 -5.94
C HIS A 425 -19.28 -13.87 -7.46
N GLU A 426 -18.39 -13.10 -8.11
CA GLU A 426 -18.27 -13.03 -9.57
C GLU A 426 -16.99 -13.65 -10.16
N GLY A 427 -16.16 -14.34 -9.38
CA GLY A 427 -15.03 -15.13 -9.90
C GLY A 427 -13.74 -14.37 -10.18
N ASP A 428 -13.68 -13.07 -9.93
CA ASP A 428 -12.45 -12.26 -10.07
C ASP A 428 -11.58 -12.39 -8.81
N VAL A 429 -10.74 -13.41 -8.79
CA VAL A 429 -9.81 -13.65 -7.69
C VAL A 429 -8.56 -12.80 -7.90
N LEU A 430 -8.52 -11.66 -7.27
CA LEU A 430 -7.34 -10.80 -7.15
C LEU A 430 -6.10 -11.60 -6.69
N GLY A 431 -5.08 -11.68 -7.54
CA GLY A 431 -3.71 -11.89 -7.10
C GLY A 431 -3.22 -13.31 -6.82
N TYR A 432 -4.00 -14.38 -7.10
CA TYR A 432 -3.54 -15.77 -6.88
C TYR A 432 -2.31 -16.17 -7.69
N ARG A 433 -2.02 -15.50 -8.79
CA ARG A 433 -0.88 -15.83 -9.66
C ARG A 433 0.45 -15.23 -9.21
N GLN A 434 0.44 -14.22 -8.35
CA GLN A 434 1.69 -13.57 -7.91
C GLN A 434 2.54 -14.42 -6.96
N HIS A 435 1.95 -15.42 -6.28
CA HIS A 435 2.65 -16.25 -5.30
C HIS A 435 2.72 -17.74 -5.66
N GLY A 436 2.34 -18.13 -6.88
CA GLY A 436 2.51 -19.51 -7.37
C GLY A 436 1.61 -20.59 -6.74
N VAL A 437 0.81 -20.27 -5.73
CA VAL A 437 -0.03 -21.24 -5.01
C VAL A 437 -1.44 -21.31 -5.58
N ARG A 438 -1.78 -22.43 -6.20
CA ARG A 438 -3.16 -22.77 -6.57
C ARG A 438 -3.80 -23.61 -5.49
N LEU A 439 -4.64 -23.02 -4.66
CA LEU A 439 -5.54 -23.77 -3.78
C LEU A 439 -6.66 -24.35 -4.64
N LYS A 440 -6.91 -25.66 -4.49
CA LYS A 440 -7.85 -26.38 -5.36
C LYS A 440 -9.25 -26.51 -4.77
N THR A 441 -9.36 -26.41 -3.43
CA THR A 441 -10.59 -26.77 -2.70
C THR A 441 -11.09 -25.66 -1.77
N VAL A 442 -10.37 -24.53 -1.66
CA VAL A 442 -10.69 -23.45 -0.72
C VAL A 442 -11.50 -22.35 -1.40
N ASP A 443 -12.68 -22.04 -0.86
CA ASP A 443 -13.43 -20.84 -1.17
C ASP A 443 -13.19 -19.81 -0.07
N PHE A 444 -12.40 -18.78 -0.38
CA PHE A 444 -11.99 -17.76 0.59
C PHE A 444 -13.15 -16.91 1.14
N SER A 445 -14.30 -16.95 0.50
CA SER A 445 -15.49 -16.24 0.98
C SER A 445 -16.36 -17.08 1.91
N ALA A 446 -16.41 -18.38 1.66
CA ALA A 446 -17.23 -19.32 2.44
C ALA A 446 -16.45 -19.92 3.63
N ASP A 447 -15.11 -19.95 3.55
CA ASP A 447 -14.24 -20.68 4.48
C ASP A 447 -13.50 -19.76 5.46
N GLU A 448 -14.02 -18.55 5.78
CA GLU A 448 -13.33 -17.57 6.64
C GLU A 448 -12.94 -18.12 8.01
N ASP A 449 -13.89 -18.78 8.69
CA ASP A 449 -13.65 -19.41 9.99
C ASP A 449 -12.63 -20.55 9.89
N LEU A 450 -12.66 -21.27 8.76
CA LEU A 450 -11.76 -22.39 8.49
C LEU A 450 -10.32 -21.91 8.29
N ILE A 451 -10.13 -20.78 7.61
CA ILE A 451 -8.82 -20.17 7.39
C ILE A 451 -8.22 -19.69 8.71
N GLN A 452 -9.04 -19.04 9.56
CA GLN A 452 -8.60 -18.61 10.88
C GLN A 452 -8.22 -19.80 11.75
N ALA A 453 -9.06 -20.83 11.80
CA ALA A 453 -8.79 -22.05 12.56
C ALA A 453 -7.49 -22.74 12.10
N ALA A 454 -7.27 -22.86 10.78
CA ALA A 454 -6.05 -23.44 10.22
C ALA A 454 -4.81 -22.63 10.57
N HIS A 455 -4.91 -21.29 10.60
CA HIS A 455 -3.82 -20.42 11.03
C HIS A 455 -3.50 -20.60 12.51
N ASP A 456 -4.52 -20.55 13.38
CA ASP A 456 -4.35 -20.68 14.83
C ASP A 456 -3.74 -22.03 15.20
N ASP A 457 -4.19 -23.11 14.56
CA ASP A 457 -3.63 -24.44 14.74
C ASP A 457 -2.19 -24.54 14.21
N ALA A 458 -1.89 -23.93 13.07
CA ALA A 458 -0.52 -23.89 12.55
C ALA A 458 0.44 -23.16 13.51
N VAL A 459 -0.01 -22.02 14.08
CA VAL A 459 0.77 -21.28 15.09
C VAL A 459 0.98 -22.13 16.34
N ALA A 460 -0.05 -22.80 16.83
CA ALA A 460 0.06 -23.69 17.99
C ALA A 460 1.03 -24.87 17.76
N ILE A 461 0.99 -25.49 16.57
CA ILE A 461 1.90 -26.57 16.17
C ILE A 461 3.33 -26.05 16.09
N VAL A 462 3.59 -24.94 15.41
CA VAL A 462 4.94 -24.37 15.26
C VAL A 462 5.50 -23.84 16.58
N THR A 463 4.64 -23.40 17.51
CA THR A 463 5.04 -23.01 18.86
C THR A 463 5.50 -24.22 19.67
N LYS A 464 4.85 -25.37 19.51
CA LYS A 464 5.17 -26.61 20.22
C LYS A 464 6.38 -27.34 19.60
N ASP A 465 6.44 -27.40 18.27
CA ASP A 465 7.50 -28.05 17.50
C ASP A 465 7.81 -27.25 16.23
N ALA A 466 8.78 -26.40 16.37
CA ALA A 466 9.14 -25.38 15.37
C ALA A 466 9.50 -25.93 14.00
N GLU A 467 10.10 -27.12 13.94
CA GLU A 467 10.60 -27.75 12.72
C GLU A 467 9.80 -29.01 12.34
N LEU A 468 8.72 -29.28 13.08
CA LEU A 468 7.90 -30.48 12.91
C LEU A 468 8.75 -31.77 12.99
N GLN A 469 9.73 -31.78 13.90
CA GLN A 469 10.68 -32.91 14.01
C GLN A 469 10.14 -34.11 14.79
N SER A 470 9.17 -33.90 15.66
CA SER A 470 8.55 -34.94 16.46
C SER A 470 7.84 -36.00 15.59
N ASP A 471 7.76 -37.20 16.07
CA ASP A 471 7.07 -38.30 15.39
C ASP A 471 5.56 -37.99 15.19
N GLU A 472 4.97 -37.22 16.10
CA GLU A 472 3.57 -36.72 16.00
C GLU A 472 3.31 -35.96 14.72
N TYR A 473 4.25 -35.11 14.26
CA TYR A 473 4.11 -34.28 13.10
C TYR A 473 4.83 -34.76 11.84
N ARG A 474 5.39 -35.95 11.88
CA ARG A 474 6.17 -36.53 10.76
C ARG A 474 5.37 -36.59 9.45
N ALA A 475 4.13 -37.09 9.52
CA ALA A 475 3.27 -37.17 8.33
C ALA A 475 2.92 -35.79 7.79
N LEU A 476 2.64 -34.81 8.67
CA LEU A 476 2.33 -33.44 8.32
C LEU A 476 3.52 -32.76 7.67
N ARG A 477 4.73 -32.91 8.20
CA ARG A 477 5.98 -32.41 7.61
C ARG A 477 6.20 -32.91 6.19
N LEU A 478 6.00 -34.22 5.96
CA LEU A 478 6.13 -34.79 4.63
C LEU A 478 5.12 -34.23 3.64
N GLU A 479 3.89 -34.00 4.08
CA GLU A 479 2.84 -33.44 3.23
C GLU A 479 3.09 -31.95 2.91
N VAL A 480 3.53 -31.16 3.88
CA VAL A 480 3.93 -29.75 3.68
C VAL A 480 5.08 -29.67 2.67
N ARG A 481 6.14 -30.47 2.84
CA ARG A 481 7.26 -30.51 1.89
C ARG A 481 6.83 -30.96 0.50
N ARG A 482 5.95 -31.97 0.42
CA ARG A 482 5.43 -32.45 -0.88
C ARG A 482 4.64 -31.40 -1.65
N ARG A 483 3.82 -30.61 -0.95
CA ARG A 483 2.94 -29.60 -1.59
C ARG A 483 3.66 -28.30 -1.89
N TYR A 484 4.61 -27.92 -1.07
CA TYR A 484 5.23 -26.59 -1.07
C TYR A 484 6.76 -26.66 -1.14
N ALA A 485 7.34 -27.67 -1.85
CA ALA A 485 8.78 -27.83 -2.01
C ALA A 485 9.47 -26.57 -2.54
N SER A 486 8.88 -25.90 -3.52
CA SER A 486 9.40 -24.65 -4.10
C SER A 486 9.57 -23.52 -3.09
N TYR A 487 8.77 -23.49 -2.02
CA TYR A 487 8.90 -22.48 -0.95
C TYR A 487 10.15 -22.71 -0.08
N PHE A 488 10.74 -23.90 -0.13
CA PHE A 488 11.96 -24.24 0.60
C PHE A 488 13.19 -24.19 -0.30
N GLU A 489 13.04 -24.47 -1.61
CA GLU A 489 14.15 -24.50 -2.60
C GLU A 489 14.66 -23.09 -2.96
N GLU A 490 13.79 -22.06 -2.99
CA GLU A 490 14.19 -20.67 -3.23
C GLU A 490 15.10 -20.08 -2.14
N MET A 491 15.36 -20.82 -1.06
CA MET A 491 16.14 -20.36 0.10
C MET A 491 17.47 -21.08 0.25
N GLU A 492 17.71 -22.16 -0.51
CA GLU A 492 19.00 -22.90 -0.52
C GLU A 492 19.93 -22.44 -1.65
N GLY A 493 19.50 -21.52 -2.54
CA GLY A 493 20.27 -20.90 -3.62
C GLY A 493 20.56 -19.44 -3.36
#